data_2436b8dab87973baf98a42f193223aec
#
_entry.id   2436b8dab87973baf98a42f193223aec
#
_cell.length_a   1.000
_cell.length_b   1.000
_cell.length_c   1.000
_cell.angle_alpha   90.00
_cell.angle_beta   90.00
_cell.angle_gamma   90.00
#
_symmetry.space_group_name_H-M   'P 1'
#
loop_
_entity.id
_entity.type
_entity.pdbx_description
1 polymer ?
#
loop_
_entity_poly.entity_id
_entity_poly.type
_entity_poly.pdbx_seq_one_letter_code
_entity_poly.pdbx_strand_id
1 'polypeptide(L)'
;YKDLASDNLIVGKDAYLLYAKATQIFKELNQDPLEEGISELAEISSSAKISSSATISSFCKISDNADIGQEVQIGSGVVIGESTIIGDKTVIHSNVSIYHSVSIGQECIIHAGSVVGSDGLGFVREGQDWEKIEHLGKVIIGNNVEIGSNCSIDRGSVGNTCLDDQVKLDNNVHLAHNVQLGRSSVIAANTAIAGSTTIGKN
;
A
#
# COMPACT_ATOMS: atom_id res chain seq x y z
N TYR A 1 -29.09 22.55 -18.22
CA TYR A 1 -27.86 22.99 -17.54
C TYR A 1 -27.41 24.41 -17.94
N LYS A 2 -27.86 24.93 -19.10
CA LYS A 2 -27.48 26.29 -19.54
C LYS A 2 -28.09 27.43 -18.72
N ASP A 3 -29.08 27.15 -17.92
CA ASP A 3 -29.79 28.13 -17.10
C ASP A 3 -29.31 28.22 -15.64
N LEU A 4 -28.25 27.43 -15.27
CA LEU A 4 -27.59 27.57 -13.99
C LEU A 4 -26.54 28.69 -14.09
N ALA A 5 -27.00 29.94 -13.98
CA ALA A 5 -26.13 31.12 -13.93
C ALA A 5 -25.34 31.13 -12.60
N SER A 6 -24.25 30.38 -12.52
CA SER A 6 -23.22 30.63 -11.51
C SER A 6 -21.88 30.83 -12.23
N ASP A 7 -21.16 31.88 -11.86
CA ASP A 7 -19.85 32.23 -12.42
C ASP A 7 -18.77 31.14 -12.18
N ASN A 8 -19.13 30.05 -11.52
CA ASN A 8 -18.24 28.95 -11.10
C ASN A 8 -18.68 27.58 -11.65
N LEU A 9 -19.23 27.53 -12.86
CA LEU A 9 -19.69 26.29 -13.49
C LEU A 9 -18.61 25.70 -14.41
N ILE A 10 -18.19 24.46 -14.12
CA ILE A 10 -17.32 23.65 -14.99
C ILE A 10 -18.20 22.67 -15.77
N VAL A 11 -18.19 22.75 -17.10
CA VAL A 11 -18.97 21.86 -17.97
C VAL A 11 -18.04 20.96 -18.78
N GLY A 12 -18.33 19.67 -18.82
CA GLY A 12 -17.59 18.69 -19.61
C GLY A 12 -18.42 17.46 -19.96
N LYS A 13 -17.88 16.58 -20.78
CA LYS A 13 -18.57 15.37 -21.25
C LYS A 13 -18.80 14.35 -20.11
N ASP A 14 -17.87 14.27 -19.16
CA ASP A 14 -17.93 13.39 -18.00
C ASP A 14 -17.79 14.23 -16.73
N ALA A 15 -18.91 14.52 -16.10
CA ALA A 15 -18.99 15.35 -14.91
C ALA A 15 -18.30 14.69 -13.71
N TYR A 16 -18.33 13.35 -13.61
CA TYR A 16 -17.72 12.62 -12.51
C TYR A 16 -16.19 12.60 -12.60
N LEU A 17 -15.66 12.43 -13.81
CA LEU A 17 -14.22 12.57 -14.07
C LEU A 17 -13.73 14.00 -13.79
N LEU A 18 -14.52 15.04 -14.18
CA LEU A 18 -14.18 16.42 -13.87
C LEU A 18 -14.17 16.70 -12.37
N TYR A 19 -15.14 16.15 -11.64
CA TYR A 19 -15.17 16.24 -10.19
C TYR A 19 -13.92 15.60 -9.57
N ALA A 20 -13.54 14.38 -9.99
CA ALA A 20 -12.33 13.74 -9.52
C ALA A 20 -11.07 14.58 -9.76
N LYS A 21 -10.91 15.15 -10.95
CA LYS A 21 -9.78 16.05 -11.27
C LYS A 21 -9.80 17.33 -10.44
N ALA A 22 -10.97 17.93 -10.24
CA ALA A 22 -11.10 19.12 -9.41
C ALA A 22 -10.68 18.83 -7.97
N THR A 23 -11.11 17.69 -7.38
CA THR A 23 -10.70 17.32 -6.01
C THR A 23 -9.19 17.12 -5.87
N GLN A 24 -8.52 16.62 -6.92
CA GLN A 24 -7.06 16.50 -6.95
C GLN A 24 -6.38 17.86 -6.89
N ILE A 25 -6.82 18.83 -7.71
CA ILE A 25 -6.30 20.20 -7.70
C ILE A 25 -6.53 20.86 -6.33
N PHE A 26 -7.73 20.72 -5.76
CA PHE A 26 -8.01 21.27 -4.43
C PHE A 26 -7.17 20.62 -3.32
N LYS A 27 -6.87 19.34 -3.44
CA LYS A 27 -5.96 18.66 -2.51
C LYS A 27 -4.57 19.28 -2.58
N GLU A 28 -4.02 19.47 -3.79
CA GLU A 28 -2.69 20.09 -3.99
C GLU A 28 -2.63 21.51 -3.43
N LEU A 29 -3.69 22.31 -3.65
CA LEU A 29 -3.75 23.70 -3.19
C LEU A 29 -3.89 23.86 -1.66
N ASN A 30 -4.45 22.86 -0.97
CA ASN A 30 -4.72 22.92 0.47
C ASN A 30 -3.86 21.95 1.28
N GLN A 31 -2.89 21.29 0.66
CA GLN A 31 -1.98 20.39 1.36
C GLN A 31 -0.95 21.24 2.12
N ASP A 32 -0.94 21.11 3.45
CA ASP A 32 0.16 21.65 4.24
C ASP A 32 1.47 21.01 3.78
N PRO A 33 2.54 21.79 3.61
CA PRO A 33 3.83 21.21 3.28
C PRO A 33 4.21 20.20 4.36
N LEU A 34 4.49 18.97 3.95
CA LEU A 34 5.05 17.98 4.87
C LEU A 34 6.40 18.51 5.38
N GLU A 35 6.69 18.25 6.63
CA GLU A 35 8.04 18.47 7.15
C GLU A 35 9.00 17.62 6.29
N GLU A 36 9.82 18.30 5.47
CA GLU A 36 10.74 17.63 4.57
C GLU A 36 11.86 16.94 5.34
N GLY A 37 12.31 15.81 4.82
CA GLY A 37 13.47 15.09 5.32
C GLY A 37 13.16 13.95 6.27
N ILE A 38 14.17 13.54 7.00
CA ILE A 38 14.12 12.37 7.89
C ILE A 38 14.11 12.86 9.34
N SER A 39 13.09 12.45 10.09
CA SER A 39 12.97 12.78 11.51
C SER A 39 14.13 12.16 12.32
N GLU A 40 14.71 12.91 13.23
CA GLU A 40 15.72 12.42 14.18
C GLU A 40 15.16 11.33 15.13
N LEU A 41 13.84 11.23 15.25
CA LEU A 41 13.17 10.21 16.05
C LEU A 41 12.85 8.93 15.25
N ALA A 42 13.30 8.81 14.01
CA ALA A 42 13.19 7.58 13.23
C ALA A 42 14.42 6.68 13.48
N GLU A 43 14.17 5.38 13.65
CA GLU A 43 15.20 4.35 13.74
C GLU A 43 15.47 3.78 12.35
N ILE A 44 16.65 4.05 11.78
CA ILE A 44 16.98 3.64 10.42
C ILE A 44 18.26 2.82 10.43
N SER A 45 18.21 1.63 9.84
CA SER A 45 19.41 0.79 9.68
C SER A 45 20.45 1.49 8.78
N SER A 46 21.71 1.35 9.16
CA SER A 46 22.85 1.87 8.37
C SER A 46 22.99 1.20 6.99
N SER A 47 22.38 0.02 6.79
CA SER A 47 22.37 -0.69 5.50
C SER A 47 21.18 -0.32 4.63
N ALA A 48 20.20 0.43 5.15
CA ALA A 48 19.06 0.90 4.35
C ALA A 48 19.51 1.97 3.35
N LYS A 49 18.94 1.92 2.16
CA LYS A 49 19.12 2.91 1.11
C LYS A 49 17.89 3.81 1.09
N ILE A 50 18.11 5.10 1.31
CA ILE A 50 17.01 6.07 1.34
C ILE A 50 17.34 7.21 0.40
N SER A 51 16.42 7.51 -0.52
CA SER A 51 16.57 8.67 -1.39
C SER A 51 16.63 9.96 -0.58
N SER A 52 17.45 10.89 -0.99
CA SER A 52 17.57 12.21 -0.33
C SER A 52 16.31 13.06 -0.44
N SER A 53 15.38 12.72 -1.34
CA SER A 53 14.08 13.38 -1.48
C SER A 53 12.94 12.65 -0.74
N ALA A 54 13.23 11.57 -0.03
CA ALA A 54 12.24 10.89 0.79
C ALA A 54 11.96 11.63 2.09
N THR A 55 10.72 11.58 2.55
CA THR A 55 10.28 12.12 3.84
C THR A 55 9.93 10.98 4.79
N ILE A 56 10.53 10.95 5.97
CA ILE A 56 10.29 9.92 6.99
C ILE A 56 9.94 10.59 8.30
N SER A 57 8.71 10.40 8.74
CA SER A 57 8.21 10.98 9.99
C SER A 57 8.75 10.27 11.24
N SER A 58 8.42 10.82 12.41
CA SER A 58 8.88 10.32 13.71
C SER A 58 8.40 8.90 14.02
N PHE A 59 9.19 8.18 14.81
CA PHE A 59 8.90 6.83 15.32
C PHE A 59 8.77 5.75 14.25
N CYS A 60 9.29 6.02 13.05
CA CYS A 60 9.42 5.00 12.01
C CYS A 60 10.60 4.07 12.32
N LYS A 61 10.46 2.80 11.93
CA LYS A 61 11.55 1.83 11.92
C LYS A 61 11.80 1.33 10.50
N ILE A 62 12.99 1.57 9.97
CA ILE A 62 13.43 1.08 8.67
C ILE A 62 14.54 0.05 8.88
N SER A 63 14.26 -1.19 8.51
CA SER A 63 15.16 -2.34 8.76
C SER A 63 16.26 -2.45 7.69
N ASP A 64 17.12 -3.46 7.88
CA ASP A 64 18.30 -3.69 7.05
C ASP A 64 17.96 -3.88 5.57
N ASN A 65 18.82 -3.34 4.71
CA ASN A 65 18.72 -3.47 3.25
C ASN A 65 17.39 -3.01 2.64
N ALA A 66 16.55 -2.27 3.37
CA ALA A 66 15.37 -1.62 2.79
C ALA A 66 15.81 -0.57 1.75
N ASP A 67 15.06 -0.44 0.66
CA ASP A 67 15.34 0.49 -0.45
C ASP A 67 14.12 1.42 -0.64
N ILE A 68 14.30 2.71 -0.34
CA ILE A 68 13.25 3.73 -0.34
C ILE A 68 13.51 4.72 -1.47
N GLY A 69 12.60 4.76 -2.43
CA GLY A 69 12.69 5.57 -3.66
C GLY A 69 12.54 7.07 -3.45
N GLN A 70 12.55 7.78 -4.58
CA GLN A 70 12.47 9.24 -4.61
C GLN A 70 11.06 9.72 -4.23
N GLU A 71 10.99 10.84 -3.51
CA GLU A 71 9.72 11.48 -3.12
C GLU A 71 8.76 10.56 -2.35
N VAL A 72 9.26 9.45 -1.79
CA VAL A 72 8.46 8.57 -0.91
C VAL A 72 8.14 9.32 0.38
N GLN A 73 6.91 9.20 0.84
CA GLN A 73 6.43 9.82 2.06
C GLN A 73 6.02 8.74 3.07
N ILE A 74 6.63 8.74 4.23
CA ILE A 74 6.40 7.75 5.29
C ILE A 74 5.89 8.45 6.54
N GLY A 75 4.63 8.16 6.90
CA GLY A 75 3.96 8.70 8.08
C GLY A 75 4.48 8.11 9.38
N SER A 76 4.13 8.73 10.49
CA SER A 76 4.64 8.36 11.82
C SER A 76 4.30 6.92 12.23
N GLY A 77 5.23 6.25 12.91
CA GLY A 77 5.03 4.91 13.46
C GLY A 77 5.00 3.78 12.42
N VAL A 78 5.42 4.04 11.19
CA VAL A 78 5.54 3.02 10.15
C VAL A 78 6.72 2.10 10.43
N VAL A 79 6.52 0.80 10.23
CA VAL A 79 7.58 -0.21 10.30
C VAL A 79 7.80 -0.81 8.91
N ILE A 80 9.04 -0.74 8.42
CA ILE A 80 9.46 -1.36 7.16
C ILE A 80 10.48 -2.44 7.44
N GLY A 81 10.12 -3.67 7.06
CA GLY A 81 10.93 -4.86 7.25
C GLY A 81 12.13 -4.95 6.33
N GLU A 82 13.02 -5.88 6.66
CA GLU A 82 14.27 -6.12 5.96
C GLU A 82 14.06 -6.41 4.46
N SER A 83 14.97 -5.88 3.63
CA SER A 83 15.00 -6.11 2.18
C SER A 83 13.69 -5.73 1.44
N THR A 84 12.92 -4.82 2.01
CA THR A 84 11.70 -4.28 1.41
C THR A 84 12.04 -3.15 0.45
N ILE A 85 11.34 -3.10 -0.68
CA ILE A 85 11.54 -2.08 -1.72
C ILE A 85 10.26 -1.24 -1.83
N ILE A 86 10.41 0.08 -1.77
CA ILE A 86 9.34 1.06 -1.95
C ILE A 86 9.68 1.95 -3.14
N GLY A 87 8.87 1.89 -4.19
CA GLY A 87 9.04 2.70 -5.40
C GLY A 87 8.70 4.17 -5.21
N ASP A 88 9.17 4.98 -6.16
CA ASP A 88 9.09 6.44 -6.12
C ASP A 88 7.67 6.98 -5.91
N LYS A 89 7.56 8.11 -5.23
CA LYS A 89 6.29 8.85 -4.99
C LYS A 89 5.22 8.05 -4.24
N THR A 90 5.58 6.92 -3.64
CA THR A 90 4.65 6.13 -2.83
C THR A 90 4.43 6.80 -1.48
N VAL A 91 3.17 6.85 -1.05
CA VAL A 91 2.75 7.42 0.23
C VAL A 91 2.32 6.30 1.18
N ILE A 92 2.96 6.22 2.33
CA ILE A 92 2.65 5.26 3.38
C ILE A 92 2.16 6.03 4.59
N HIS A 93 0.87 5.89 4.91
CA HIS A 93 0.28 6.59 6.05
C HIS A 93 0.70 5.99 7.39
N SER A 94 0.45 6.73 8.48
CA SER A 94 0.88 6.37 9.83
C SER A 94 0.42 4.98 10.28
N ASN A 95 1.26 4.32 11.08
CA ASN A 95 0.99 3.01 11.69
C ASN A 95 0.78 1.86 10.68
N VAL A 96 1.32 1.95 9.49
CA VAL A 96 1.39 0.84 8.54
C VAL A 96 2.56 -0.06 8.92
N SER A 97 2.37 -1.38 8.80
CA SER A 97 3.42 -2.38 9.00
C SER A 97 3.68 -3.14 7.71
N ILE A 98 4.90 -3.05 7.20
CA ILE A 98 5.35 -3.77 6.01
C ILE A 98 6.41 -4.78 6.46
N TYR A 99 6.14 -6.04 6.21
CA TYR A 99 7.05 -7.13 6.56
C TYR A 99 8.25 -7.18 5.61
N HIS A 100 9.17 -8.09 5.91
CA HIS A 100 10.39 -8.27 5.13
C HIS A 100 10.13 -8.74 3.69
N SER A 101 11.01 -8.35 2.78
CA SER A 101 11.03 -8.80 1.38
C SER A 101 9.76 -8.46 0.57
N VAL A 102 8.99 -7.46 1.00
CA VAL A 102 7.87 -6.91 0.24
C VAL A 102 8.39 -5.99 -0.84
N SER A 103 7.77 -6.01 -2.02
CA SER A 103 8.06 -5.07 -3.11
C SER A 103 6.82 -4.25 -3.43
N ILE A 104 6.92 -2.93 -3.37
CA ILE A 104 5.86 -1.98 -3.68
C ILE A 104 6.34 -1.07 -4.81
N GLY A 105 5.53 -0.97 -5.86
CA GLY A 105 5.81 -0.11 -7.01
C GLY A 105 5.73 1.38 -6.68
N GLN A 106 5.76 2.19 -7.73
CA GLN A 106 5.71 3.64 -7.63
C GLN A 106 4.26 4.18 -7.53
N GLU A 107 4.12 5.40 -6.99
CA GLU A 107 2.85 6.13 -6.93
C GLU A 107 1.72 5.35 -6.21
N CYS A 108 2.09 4.49 -5.27
CA CYS A 108 1.13 3.76 -4.44
C CYS A 108 0.70 4.59 -3.22
N ILE A 109 -0.48 4.27 -2.67
CA ILE A 109 -0.96 4.83 -1.42
C ILE A 109 -1.36 3.69 -0.50
N ILE A 110 -0.78 3.65 0.71
CA ILE A 110 -1.14 2.65 1.72
C ILE A 110 -1.68 3.39 2.95
N HIS A 111 -2.96 3.19 3.23
CA HIS A 111 -3.63 3.87 4.32
C HIS A 111 -3.36 3.23 5.68
N ALA A 112 -3.58 4.05 6.72
CA ALA A 112 -3.21 3.75 8.10
C ALA A 112 -3.72 2.41 8.64
N GLY A 113 -2.90 1.76 9.46
CA GLY A 113 -3.24 0.51 10.13
C GLY A 113 -3.15 -0.74 9.26
N SER A 114 -2.81 -0.61 7.97
CA SER A 114 -2.69 -1.76 7.08
C SER A 114 -1.40 -2.54 7.34
N VAL A 115 -1.50 -3.87 7.17
CA VAL A 115 -0.39 -4.82 7.33
C VAL A 115 -0.13 -5.52 6.00
N VAL A 116 1.09 -5.47 5.52
CA VAL A 116 1.49 -6.07 4.23
C VAL A 116 2.60 -7.08 4.45
N GLY A 117 2.37 -8.32 4.08
CA GLY A 117 3.37 -9.40 4.09
C GLY A 117 3.42 -10.24 5.36
N SER A 118 2.38 -10.20 6.20
CA SER A 118 2.22 -11.16 7.30
C SER A 118 2.02 -12.59 6.80
N ASP A 119 2.29 -13.57 7.65
CA ASP A 119 1.93 -14.96 7.36
C ASP A 119 0.40 -15.10 7.32
N GLY A 120 -0.08 -15.90 6.37
CA GLY A 120 -1.47 -16.33 6.33
C GLY A 120 -1.74 -17.54 7.23
N LEU A 121 -2.96 -18.08 7.15
CA LEU A 121 -3.35 -19.29 7.84
C LEU A 121 -2.77 -20.52 7.11
N GLY A 122 -1.67 -21.06 7.61
CA GLY A 122 -1.00 -22.23 7.06
C GLY A 122 -0.70 -23.25 8.15
N PHE A 123 -1.57 -24.27 8.30
CA PHE A 123 -1.40 -25.34 9.28
C PHE A 123 -1.89 -26.68 8.72
N VAL A 124 -1.25 -27.75 9.12
CA VAL A 124 -1.66 -29.14 8.84
C VAL A 124 -1.84 -29.91 10.14
N ARG A 125 -2.76 -30.87 10.17
CA ARG A 125 -2.96 -31.73 11.35
C ARG A 125 -1.86 -32.77 11.45
N GLU A 126 -1.24 -32.84 12.63
CA GLU A 126 -0.40 -33.96 13.05
C GLU A 126 -1.01 -34.58 14.31
N GLY A 127 -1.78 -35.65 14.14
CA GLY A 127 -2.55 -36.25 15.25
C GLY A 127 -3.63 -35.29 15.78
N GLN A 128 -3.49 -34.83 17.03
CA GLN A 128 -4.37 -33.82 17.64
C GLN A 128 -3.81 -32.39 17.58
N ASP A 129 -2.56 -32.24 17.20
CA ASP A 129 -1.85 -30.97 17.17
C ASP A 129 -1.89 -30.32 15.78
N TRP A 130 -1.42 -29.07 15.72
CA TRP A 130 -1.28 -28.30 14.49
C TRP A 130 0.20 -28.06 14.20
N GLU A 131 0.67 -28.52 13.04
CA GLU A 131 2.00 -28.19 12.53
C GLU A 131 1.89 -26.99 11.59
N LYS A 132 2.77 -25.99 11.80
CA LYS A 132 2.77 -24.76 11.01
C LYS A 132 3.40 -25.01 9.65
N ILE A 133 2.75 -24.47 8.60
CA ILE A 133 3.33 -24.33 7.26
C ILE A 133 3.93 -22.94 7.15
N GLU A 134 5.24 -22.85 7.02
CA GLU A 134 5.96 -21.58 6.91
C GLU A 134 5.66 -20.89 5.58
N HIS A 135 5.52 -19.56 5.65
CA HIS A 135 5.27 -18.73 4.49
C HIS A 135 6.61 -18.15 3.97
N LEU A 136 7.15 -18.76 2.92
CA LEU A 136 8.45 -18.44 2.32
C LEU A 136 8.36 -17.48 1.13
N GLY A 137 7.15 -17.23 0.64
CA GLY A 137 6.89 -16.32 -0.47
C GLY A 137 6.91 -14.85 -0.05
N LYS A 138 6.53 -13.99 -0.98
CA LYS A 138 6.57 -12.53 -0.83
C LYS A 138 5.20 -11.91 -1.13
N VAL A 139 5.10 -10.60 -0.91
CA VAL A 139 4.06 -9.76 -1.50
C VAL A 139 4.70 -8.86 -2.54
N ILE A 140 4.10 -8.81 -3.73
CA ILE A 140 4.53 -7.95 -4.84
C ILE A 140 3.35 -7.06 -5.21
N ILE A 141 3.55 -5.76 -5.13
CA ILE A 141 2.54 -4.74 -5.43
C ILE A 141 3.05 -3.92 -6.61
N GLY A 142 2.24 -3.82 -7.66
CA GLY A 142 2.51 -3.02 -8.85
C GLY A 142 2.45 -1.51 -8.58
N ASN A 143 2.32 -0.74 -9.66
CA ASN A 143 2.32 0.71 -9.61
C ASN A 143 0.89 1.27 -9.46
N ASN A 144 0.77 2.48 -8.89
CA ASN A 144 -0.53 3.17 -8.74
C ASN A 144 -1.58 2.34 -8.00
N VAL A 145 -1.15 1.50 -7.06
CA VAL A 145 -2.04 0.70 -6.21
C VAL A 145 -2.46 1.53 -5.01
N GLU A 146 -3.73 1.42 -4.63
CA GLU A 146 -4.22 2.04 -3.40
C GLU A 146 -4.78 0.97 -2.47
N ILE A 147 -4.33 0.98 -1.23
CA ILE A 147 -4.73 0.03 -0.18
C ILE A 147 -5.38 0.82 0.94
N GLY A 148 -6.67 0.59 1.15
CA GLY A 148 -7.47 1.21 2.19
C GLY A 148 -6.97 0.94 3.61
N SER A 149 -7.57 1.57 4.59
CA SER A 149 -7.17 1.44 5.99
C SER A 149 -7.47 0.05 6.55
N ASN A 150 -6.61 -0.42 7.48
CA ASN A 150 -6.77 -1.69 8.18
C ASN A 150 -6.89 -2.92 7.24
N CYS A 151 -6.27 -2.88 6.08
CA CYS A 151 -6.18 -4.05 5.21
C CYS A 151 -5.09 -5.01 5.70
N SER A 152 -5.29 -6.32 5.45
CA SER A 152 -4.31 -7.36 5.70
C SER A 152 -3.99 -8.09 4.41
N ILE A 153 -2.74 -8.08 3.99
CA ILE A 153 -2.27 -8.73 2.76
C ILE A 153 -1.21 -9.75 3.14
N ASP A 154 -1.61 -11.01 3.12
CA ASP A 154 -0.73 -12.11 3.52
C ASP A 154 0.27 -12.43 2.41
N ARG A 155 1.47 -12.84 2.81
CA ARG A 155 2.48 -13.33 1.88
C ARG A 155 2.13 -14.70 1.31
N GLY A 156 2.70 -15.03 0.19
CA GLY A 156 2.57 -16.38 -0.35
C GLY A 156 3.26 -17.43 0.51
N SER A 157 2.74 -18.65 0.51
CA SER A 157 3.38 -19.77 1.21
C SER A 157 4.66 -20.23 0.48
N VAL A 158 4.58 -20.59 -0.80
CA VAL A 158 5.73 -20.94 -1.66
C VAL A 158 5.90 -19.94 -2.81
N GLY A 159 4.83 -19.56 -3.48
CA GLY A 159 4.81 -18.48 -4.47
C GLY A 159 4.54 -17.12 -3.83
N ASN A 160 4.16 -16.13 -4.61
CA ASN A 160 3.92 -14.77 -4.13
C ASN A 160 2.43 -14.43 -4.12
N THR A 161 2.02 -13.54 -3.24
CA THR A 161 0.78 -12.78 -3.36
C THR A 161 1.08 -11.57 -4.24
N CYS A 162 0.27 -11.33 -5.29
CA CYS A 162 0.55 -10.29 -6.27
C CYS A 162 -0.67 -9.39 -6.48
N LEU A 163 -0.45 -8.09 -6.46
CA LEU A 163 -1.38 -7.06 -6.87
C LEU A 163 -0.79 -6.36 -8.09
N ASP A 164 -1.44 -6.49 -9.24
CA ASP A 164 -1.00 -5.79 -10.46
C ASP A 164 -1.23 -4.27 -10.36
N ASP A 165 -0.77 -3.54 -11.38
CA ASP A 165 -0.92 -2.09 -11.44
C ASP A 165 -2.38 -1.64 -11.29
N GLN A 166 -2.57 -0.47 -10.67
CA GLN A 166 -3.85 0.23 -10.55
C GLN A 166 -4.94 -0.53 -9.74
N VAL A 167 -4.59 -1.57 -9.00
CA VAL A 167 -5.51 -2.22 -8.07
C VAL A 167 -5.93 -1.23 -6.98
N LYS A 168 -7.23 -1.26 -6.61
CA LYS A 168 -7.79 -0.46 -5.53
C LYS A 168 -8.48 -1.37 -4.53
N LEU A 169 -8.03 -1.30 -3.28
CA LEU A 169 -8.65 -1.98 -2.16
C LEU A 169 -9.28 -0.94 -1.25
N ASP A 170 -10.55 -1.10 -0.95
CA ASP A 170 -11.22 -0.31 0.07
C ASP A 170 -10.83 -0.80 1.48
N ASN A 171 -11.38 -0.21 2.52
CA ASN A 171 -10.98 -0.46 3.91
C ASN A 171 -11.33 -1.88 4.40
N ASN A 172 -10.53 -2.41 5.32
CA ASN A 172 -10.73 -3.72 5.95
C ASN A 172 -10.77 -4.90 4.95
N VAL A 173 -10.06 -4.82 3.85
CA VAL A 173 -9.93 -5.94 2.91
C VAL A 173 -8.86 -6.90 3.41
N HIS A 174 -9.16 -8.22 3.37
CA HIS A 174 -8.20 -9.29 3.63
C HIS A 174 -7.89 -10.07 2.36
N LEU A 175 -6.63 -10.09 1.98
CA LEU A 175 -6.10 -10.94 0.92
C LEU A 175 -5.26 -12.05 1.55
N ALA A 176 -5.75 -13.29 1.49
CA ALA A 176 -5.00 -14.44 2.00
C ALA A 176 -3.81 -14.79 1.08
N HIS A 177 -2.99 -15.73 1.53
CA HIS A 177 -1.75 -16.12 0.84
C HIS A 177 -1.95 -16.51 -0.64
N ASN A 178 -1.01 -16.16 -1.50
CA ASN A 178 -0.97 -16.51 -2.91
C ASN A 178 -2.12 -15.95 -3.77
N VAL A 179 -2.87 -14.96 -3.28
CA VAL A 179 -3.89 -14.27 -4.08
C VAL A 179 -3.22 -13.52 -5.23
N GLN A 180 -3.86 -13.54 -6.40
CA GLN A 180 -3.44 -12.81 -7.59
C GLN A 180 -4.56 -11.85 -8.00
N LEU A 181 -4.31 -10.54 -7.91
CA LEU A 181 -5.25 -9.52 -8.40
C LEU A 181 -4.72 -8.92 -9.70
N GLY A 182 -5.49 -9.08 -10.78
CA GLY A 182 -5.16 -8.50 -12.07
C GLY A 182 -5.33 -6.97 -12.10
N ARG A 183 -4.71 -6.35 -13.09
CA ARG A 183 -4.66 -4.90 -13.28
C ARG A 183 -6.04 -4.25 -13.19
N SER A 184 -6.11 -3.11 -12.50
CA SER A 184 -7.31 -2.26 -12.35
C SER A 184 -8.48 -2.93 -11.61
N SER A 185 -8.28 -4.06 -10.94
CA SER A 185 -9.31 -4.66 -10.07
C SER A 185 -9.63 -3.72 -8.90
N VAL A 186 -10.90 -3.63 -8.54
CA VAL A 186 -11.40 -2.85 -7.40
C VAL A 186 -12.12 -3.79 -6.43
N ILE A 187 -11.71 -3.78 -5.16
CA ILE A 187 -12.27 -4.63 -4.11
C ILE A 187 -12.92 -3.74 -3.06
N ALA A 188 -14.22 -3.94 -2.83
CA ALA A 188 -14.99 -3.17 -1.86
C ALA A 188 -14.63 -3.53 -0.40
N ALA A 189 -15.00 -2.64 0.53
CA ALA A 189 -14.70 -2.78 1.94
C ALA A 189 -15.22 -4.09 2.56
N ASN A 190 -14.50 -4.57 3.59
CA ASN A 190 -14.83 -5.79 4.33
C ASN A 190 -14.89 -7.08 3.48
N THR A 191 -14.21 -7.09 2.35
CA THR A 191 -14.09 -8.29 1.50
C THR A 191 -12.91 -9.13 1.97
N ALA A 192 -13.14 -10.44 2.11
CA ALA A 192 -12.07 -11.41 2.34
C ALA A 192 -11.92 -12.31 1.11
N ILE A 193 -10.69 -12.44 0.61
CA ILE A 193 -10.35 -13.26 -0.55
C ILE A 193 -9.52 -14.45 -0.08
N ALA A 194 -10.05 -15.65 -0.30
CA ALA A 194 -9.41 -16.90 0.12
C ALA A 194 -8.08 -17.15 -0.61
N GLY A 195 -7.20 -17.91 0.04
CA GLY A 195 -5.86 -18.21 -0.49
C GLY A 195 -5.87 -18.80 -1.89
N SER A 196 -4.85 -18.45 -2.67
CA SER A 196 -4.63 -18.91 -4.06
C SER A 196 -5.74 -18.50 -5.06
N THR A 197 -6.63 -17.60 -4.69
CA THR A 197 -7.64 -17.05 -5.59
C THR A 197 -6.99 -16.14 -6.63
N THR A 198 -7.42 -16.27 -7.88
CA THR A 198 -7.04 -15.36 -8.97
C THR A 198 -8.26 -14.54 -9.40
N ILE A 199 -8.13 -13.22 -9.35
CA ILE A 199 -9.10 -12.26 -9.90
C ILE A 199 -8.48 -11.64 -11.15
N GLY A 200 -9.23 -11.67 -12.25
CA GLY A 200 -8.80 -11.12 -13.52
C GLY A 200 -8.67 -9.59 -13.48
N LYS A 201 -8.26 -9.03 -14.61
CA LYS A 201 -8.17 -7.57 -14.78
C LYS A 201 -9.55 -6.94 -15.02
N ASN A 202 -9.74 -5.70 -14.53
CA ASN A 202 -10.93 -4.83 -14.63
C ASN A 202 -12.09 -5.25 -13.72
#